data_2f07cb2926dd008793268bc76f214f90
#
_entry.id   2f07cb2926dd008793268bc76f214f90
#
_cell.length_a   1.000
_cell.length_b   1.000
_cell.length_c   1.000
_cell.angle_alpha   90.00
_cell.angle_beta   90.00
_cell.angle_gamma   90.00
#
_symmetry.space_group_name_H-M   'P 1'
#
loop_
_entity.id
_entity.type
_entity.pdbx_description
1 polymer ?
#
loop_
_entity_poly.entity_id
_entity_poly.type
_entity_poly.pdbx_seq_one_letter_code
_entity_poly.pdbx_strand_id
1 'polypeptide(L)'
;MTTTEIGRYGEKLAVKFLKKNHYRIIAKNSHQSHNEIDIIASYKAYIVFVEVKTRTVNSNMYSDYGTPASAVTISKQKRLITAARSYLSKNKKYFKKQPRMDIIEVYLSNETGKPLKINHFEDAFGE
;
A
#
# COMPACT_ATOMS: atom_id res chain seq x y z
N MET A 1 11.21 15.25 9.99
CA MET A 1 10.13 15.19 8.97
C MET A 1 8.76 15.30 9.64
N THR A 2 7.85 15.96 8.97
CA THR A 2 6.44 15.98 9.40
C THR A 2 5.79 14.62 9.15
N THR A 3 4.62 14.40 9.73
CA THR A 3 3.84 13.18 9.48
C THR A 3 3.55 13.00 7.99
N THR A 4 3.20 14.08 7.30
CA THR A 4 2.92 14.07 5.86
C THR A 4 4.17 13.69 5.07
N GLU A 5 5.32 14.24 5.42
CA GLU A 5 6.59 13.93 4.76
C GLU A 5 6.99 12.46 4.97
N ILE A 6 6.79 11.94 6.18
CA ILE A 6 7.06 10.55 6.51
C ILE A 6 6.20 9.63 5.64
N GLY A 7 4.91 9.94 5.53
CA GLY A 7 3.99 9.16 4.70
C GLY A 7 4.40 9.16 3.23
N ARG A 8 4.74 10.33 2.69
CA ARG A 8 5.20 10.45 1.30
C ARG A 8 6.48 9.68 1.04
N TYR A 9 7.40 9.73 2.00
CA TYR A 9 8.65 9.00 1.89
C TYR A 9 8.39 7.49 1.90
N GLY A 10 7.51 7.02 2.79
CA GLY A 10 7.12 5.62 2.83
C GLY A 10 6.51 5.15 1.52
N GLU A 11 5.62 5.95 0.91
CA GLU A 11 5.02 5.61 -0.37
C GLU A 11 6.06 5.55 -1.48
N LYS A 12 7.01 6.48 -1.48
CA LYS A 12 8.11 6.48 -2.44
C LYS A 12 8.96 5.23 -2.34
N LEU A 13 9.26 4.80 -1.11
CA LEU A 13 10.00 3.57 -0.87
C LEU A 13 9.21 2.34 -1.31
N ALA A 14 7.89 2.33 -1.06
CA ALA A 14 7.01 1.25 -1.49
C ALA A 14 6.97 1.13 -3.02
N VAL A 15 6.89 2.25 -3.73
CA VAL A 15 6.92 2.27 -5.20
C VAL A 15 8.23 1.67 -5.70
N LYS A 16 9.36 2.09 -5.13
CA LYS A 16 10.67 1.59 -5.51
C LYS A 16 10.79 0.09 -5.28
N PHE A 17 10.27 -0.37 -4.13
CA PHE A 17 10.26 -1.79 -3.77
C PHE A 17 9.43 -2.59 -4.78
N LEU A 18 8.25 -2.12 -5.12
CA LEU A 18 7.37 -2.80 -6.08
C LEU A 18 8.01 -2.89 -7.46
N LYS A 19 8.61 -1.80 -7.94
CA LYS A 19 9.29 -1.80 -9.24
C LYS A 19 10.44 -2.80 -9.26
N LYS A 20 11.20 -2.88 -8.18
CA LYS A 20 12.30 -3.83 -8.06
C LYS A 20 11.80 -5.28 -8.11
N ASN A 21 10.58 -5.52 -7.66
CA ASN A 21 9.95 -6.84 -7.66
C ASN A 21 9.04 -7.06 -8.87
N HIS A 22 9.28 -6.31 -9.95
CA HIS A 22 8.65 -6.48 -11.27
C HIS A 22 7.17 -6.07 -11.33
N TYR A 23 6.70 -5.26 -10.40
CA TYR A 23 5.39 -4.63 -10.49
C TYR A 23 5.49 -3.41 -11.39
N ARG A 24 4.49 -3.22 -12.23
CA ARG A 24 4.37 -2.01 -13.05
C ARG A 24 3.42 -1.05 -12.35
N ILE A 25 3.90 0.14 -12.01
CA ILE A 25 3.07 1.14 -11.34
C ILE A 25 2.11 1.77 -12.35
N ILE A 26 0.82 1.71 -12.06
CA ILE A 26 -0.23 2.28 -12.91
C ILE A 26 -0.58 3.68 -12.44
N ALA A 27 -0.76 3.85 -11.13
CA ALA A 27 -1.17 5.13 -10.56
C ALA A 27 -0.70 5.25 -9.11
N LYS A 28 -0.55 6.49 -8.65
CA LYS A 28 -0.22 6.80 -7.26
C LYS A 28 -1.23 7.82 -6.76
N ASN A 29 -1.63 7.68 -5.49
CA ASN A 29 -2.56 8.60 -4.83
C ASN A 29 -3.81 8.85 -5.67
N SER A 30 -4.44 7.74 -6.09
CA SER A 30 -5.61 7.77 -6.95
C SER A 30 -6.86 8.08 -6.13
N HIS A 31 -7.53 9.18 -6.48
CA HIS A 31 -8.76 9.56 -5.78
C HIS A 31 -9.97 8.92 -6.46
N GLN A 32 -10.77 8.21 -5.65
CA GLN A 32 -12.00 7.58 -6.10
C GLN A 32 -13.12 8.00 -5.13
N SER A 33 -13.98 8.92 -5.58
CA SER A 33 -14.98 9.55 -4.72
C SER A 33 -14.30 10.24 -3.54
N HIS A 34 -14.56 9.79 -2.31
CA HIS A 34 -13.99 10.37 -1.11
C HIS A 34 -12.80 9.56 -0.57
N ASN A 35 -12.34 8.57 -1.34
CA ASN A 35 -11.30 7.66 -0.90
C ASN A 35 -10.07 7.80 -1.77
N GLU A 36 -8.92 7.46 -1.22
CA GLU A 36 -7.65 7.50 -1.93
C GLU A 36 -6.99 6.13 -1.87
N ILE A 37 -6.47 5.69 -3.01
CA ILE A 37 -5.68 4.47 -3.10
C ILE A 37 -4.23 4.89 -3.27
N ASP A 38 -3.35 4.44 -2.36
CA ASP A 38 -1.96 4.89 -2.35
C ASP A 38 -1.22 4.49 -3.61
N ILE A 39 -1.32 3.23 -4.02
CA ILE A 39 -0.63 2.73 -5.21
C ILE A 39 -1.55 1.74 -5.93
N ILE A 40 -1.60 1.85 -7.25
CA ILE A 40 -2.24 0.85 -8.12
C ILE A 40 -1.14 0.31 -9.03
N ALA A 41 -1.01 -1.00 -9.10
CA ALA A 41 0.04 -1.65 -9.88
C ALA A 41 -0.49 -2.87 -10.63
N SER A 42 0.22 -3.25 -11.67
CA SER A 42 -0.06 -4.46 -12.44
C SER A 42 1.07 -5.46 -12.18
N TYR A 43 0.69 -6.70 -11.89
CA TYR A 43 1.66 -7.76 -11.63
C TYR A 43 1.09 -9.09 -12.12
N LYS A 44 1.71 -9.67 -13.16
CA LYS A 44 1.23 -10.94 -13.74
C LYS A 44 -0.27 -10.83 -14.08
N ALA A 45 -1.08 -11.75 -13.57
CA ALA A 45 -2.53 -11.77 -13.83
C ALA A 45 -3.32 -10.83 -12.94
N TYR A 46 -2.65 -10.06 -12.06
CA TYR A 46 -3.30 -9.23 -11.04
C TYR A 46 -3.26 -7.75 -11.35
N ILE A 47 -4.33 -7.05 -10.96
CA ILE A 47 -4.28 -5.62 -10.72
C ILE A 47 -4.31 -5.43 -9.20
N VAL A 48 -3.31 -4.73 -8.67
CA VAL A 48 -3.02 -4.71 -7.24
C VAL A 48 -3.27 -3.31 -6.69
N PHE A 49 -4.11 -3.23 -5.66
CA PHE A 49 -4.42 -1.99 -4.96
C PHE A 49 -3.69 -2.05 -3.62
N VAL A 50 -2.77 -1.11 -3.41
CA VAL A 50 -1.84 -1.17 -2.28
C VAL A 50 -2.10 -0.05 -1.30
N GLU A 51 -2.30 -0.40 -0.03
CA GLU A 51 -2.30 0.54 1.09
C GLU A 51 -0.90 0.53 1.70
N VAL A 52 -0.31 1.71 1.83
CA VAL A 52 1.02 1.85 2.43
C VAL A 52 0.88 2.37 3.84
N LYS A 53 1.50 1.67 4.80
CA LYS A 53 1.59 2.09 6.19
C LYS A 53 3.04 2.35 6.53
N THR A 54 3.35 3.60 6.87
CA THR A 54 4.70 3.98 7.26
C THR A 54 4.75 4.15 8.77
N ARG A 55 5.71 3.46 9.40
CA ARG A 55 5.90 3.52 10.85
C ARG A 55 7.30 3.96 11.17
N THR A 56 7.44 4.90 12.11
CA THR A 56 8.73 5.26 12.67
C THR A 56 8.88 4.52 13.99
N VAL A 57 9.97 3.79 14.13
CA VAL A 57 10.16 2.89 15.25
C VAL A 57 11.61 2.96 15.75
N ASN A 58 11.81 2.51 16.97
CA ASN A 58 13.14 2.25 17.49
C ASN A 58 13.67 1.01 16.76
N SER A 59 14.90 1.07 16.28
CA SER A 59 15.49 0.01 15.45
C SER A 59 15.50 -1.36 16.12
N ASN A 60 15.42 -1.41 17.45
CA ASN A 60 15.42 -2.67 18.20
C ASN A 60 14.02 -3.24 18.45
N MET A 61 12.95 -2.52 18.05
CA MET A 61 11.58 -2.87 18.43
C MET A 61 10.63 -3.05 17.27
N TYR A 62 11.08 -2.89 16.03
CA TYR A 62 10.16 -2.93 14.89
C TYR A 62 9.50 -4.31 14.69
N SER A 63 10.11 -5.38 15.19
CA SER A 63 9.56 -6.74 15.08
C SER A 63 8.37 -6.98 16.01
N ASP A 64 8.12 -6.09 16.96
CA ASP A 64 7.05 -6.25 17.95
C ASP A 64 5.70 -5.71 17.47
N TYR A 65 5.66 -5.11 16.29
CA TYR A 65 4.42 -4.57 15.75
C TYR A 65 3.54 -5.68 15.20
N GLY A 66 2.23 -5.48 15.31
CA GLY A 66 1.24 -6.48 14.99
C GLY A 66 1.15 -6.87 13.51
N THR A 67 0.14 -7.65 13.19
CA THR A 67 -0.10 -8.16 11.84
C THR A 67 -0.59 -7.04 10.92
N PRO A 68 -0.54 -7.22 9.60
CA PRO A 68 -1.06 -6.22 8.66
C PRO A 68 -2.54 -5.92 8.89
N ALA A 69 -3.31 -6.90 9.33
CA ALA A 69 -4.72 -6.71 9.61
C ALA A 69 -4.96 -5.69 10.73
N SER A 70 -4.02 -5.56 11.69
CA SER A 70 -4.13 -4.57 12.76
C SER A 70 -3.81 -3.15 12.29
N ALA A 71 -3.15 -2.99 11.13
CA ALA A 71 -2.76 -1.71 10.58
C ALA A 71 -3.89 -1.05 9.79
N VAL A 72 -4.87 -1.83 9.32
CA VAL A 72 -5.96 -1.34 8.48
C VAL A 72 -7.28 -1.84 9.05
N THR A 73 -8.11 -0.92 9.54
CA THR A 73 -9.41 -1.27 10.14
C THR A 73 -10.35 -1.86 9.10
N ILE A 74 -11.37 -2.60 9.57
CA ILE A 74 -12.40 -3.15 8.68
C ILE A 74 -13.11 -2.04 7.91
N SER A 75 -13.40 -0.93 8.57
CA SER A 75 -14.01 0.24 7.91
C SER A 75 -13.12 0.76 6.78
N LYS A 76 -11.82 0.88 7.02
CA LYS A 76 -10.86 1.32 5.99
C LYS A 76 -10.78 0.31 4.86
N GLN A 77 -10.76 -1.00 5.18
CA GLN A 77 -10.73 -2.06 4.16
C GLN A 77 -11.93 -1.95 3.23
N LYS A 78 -13.13 -1.74 3.78
CA LYS A 78 -14.35 -1.59 2.97
C LYS A 78 -14.28 -0.38 2.05
N ARG A 79 -13.75 0.74 2.55
CA ARG A 79 -13.58 1.95 1.74
C ARG A 79 -12.58 1.73 0.60
N LEU A 80 -11.51 1.00 0.86
CA LEU A 80 -10.50 0.68 -0.16
C LEU A 80 -11.07 -0.24 -1.23
N ILE A 81 -11.85 -1.25 -0.83
CA ILE A 81 -12.53 -2.15 -1.77
C ILE A 81 -13.49 -1.37 -2.66
N THR A 82 -14.27 -0.46 -2.07
CA THR A 82 -15.19 0.40 -2.82
C THR A 82 -14.43 1.26 -3.83
N ALA A 83 -13.33 1.85 -3.40
CA ALA A 83 -12.47 2.66 -4.28
C ALA A 83 -11.89 1.83 -5.43
N ALA A 84 -11.46 0.61 -5.14
CA ALA A 84 -10.93 -0.30 -6.16
C ALA A 84 -11.99 -0.64 -7.20
N ARG A 85 -13.22 -0.94 -6.77
CA ARG A 85 -14.33 -1.20 -7.68
C ARG A 85 -14.63 0.00 -8.56
N SER A 86 -14.62 1.20 -7.97
CA SER A 86 -14.83 2.44 -8.72
C SER A 86 -13.75 2.63 -9.78
N TYR A 87 -12.50 2.39 -9.41
CA TYR A 87 -11.39 2.48 -10.36
C TYR A 87 -11.57 1.52 -11.53
N LEU A 88 -11.89 0.28 -11.24
CA LEU A 88 -12.07 -0.76 -12.26
C LEU A 88 -13.26 -0.46 -13.18
N SER A 89 -14.35 0.09 -12.64
CA SER A 89 -15.50 0.46 -13.46
C SER A 89 -15.19 1.56 -14.46
N LYS A 90 -14.22 2.42 -14.15
CA LYS A 90 -13.78 3.53 -15.00
C LYS A 90 -12.61 3.14 -15.91
N ASN A 91 -11.96 2.02 -15.66
CA ASN A 91 -10.77 1.60 -16.38
C ASN A 91 -10.92 0.15 -16.84
N LYS A 92 -11.85 -0.05 -17.75
CA LYS A 92 -12.28 -1.38 -18.23
C LYS A 92 -11.18 -2.18 -18.93
N LYS A 93 -10.09 -1.55 -19.30
CA LYS A 93 -8.96 -2.27 -19.91
C LYS A 93 -8.33 -3.30 -18.98
N TYR A 94 -8.61 -3.24 -17.66
CA TYR A 94 -8.09 -4.20 -16.70
C TYR A 94 -9.09 -5.32 -16.36
N PHE A 95 -10.17 -5.47 -17.15
CA PHE A 95 -11.24 -6.41 -16.79
C PHE A 95 -10.79 -7.88 -16.73
N LYS A 96 -9.71 -8.23 -17.42
CA LYS A 96 -9.19 -9.61 -17.39
C LYS A 96 -8.24 -9.87 -16.23
N LYS A 97 -7.83 -8.83 -15.50
CA LYS A 97 -6.93 -9.00 -14.37
C LYS A 97 -7.71 -9.23 -13.09
N GLN A 98 -7.17 -10.08 -12.23
CA GLN A 98 -7.76 -10.37 -10.93
C GLN A 98 -7.41 -9.26 -9.97
N PRO A 99 -8.39 -8.59 -9.35
CA PRO A 99 -8.11 -7.60 -8.30
C PRO A 99 -7.48 -8.26 -7.08
N ARG A 100 -6.50 -7.56 -6.48
CA ARG A 100 -5.83 -8.02 -5.27
C ARG A 100 -5.57 -6.82 -4.38
N MET A 101 -5.86 -6.95 -3.08
CA MET A 101 -5.69 -5.89 -2.10
C MET A 101 -4.47 -6.20 -1.25
N ASP A 102 -3.43 -5.39 -1.37
CA ASP A 102 -2.17 -5.59 -0.67
C ASP A 102 -1.92 -4.51 0.37
N ILE A 103 -1.12 -4.83 1.37
CA ILE A 103 -0.62 -3.86 2.34
C ILE A 103 0.90 -3.90 2.29
N ILE A 104 1.52 -2.72 2.24
CA ILE A 104 2.97 -2.59 2.41
C ILE A 104 3.22 -1.77 3.68
N GLU A 105 3.99 -2.34 4.60
CA GLU A 105 4.45 -1.63 5.78
C GLU A 105 5.91 -1.23 5.58
N VAL A 106 6.18 0.06 5.77
CA VAL A 106 7.54 0.61 5.68
C VAL A 106 7.94 1.06 7.07
N TYR A 107 9.02 0.49 7.58
CA TYR A 107 9.56 0.82 8.89
C TYR A 107 10.77 1.72 8.74
N LEU A 108 10.72 2.88 9.38
CA LEU A 108 11.81 3.86 9.38
C LEU A 108 12.36 4.00 10.79
N SER A 109 13.66 4.23 10.90
CA SER A 109 14.27 4.53 12.18
C SER A 109 13.81 5.90 12.70
N ASN A 110 13.33 5.97 13.93
CA ASN A 110 12.96 7.24 14.53
C ASN A 110 14.17 8.11 14.89
N GLU A 111 15.36 7.54 14.85
CA GLU A 111 16.61 8.26 15.12
C GLU A 111 17.19 8.88 13.86
N THR A 112 17.21 8.14 12.77
CA THR A 112 17.89 8.56 11.52
C THR A 112 16.93 8.86 10.38
N GLY A 113 15.68 8.40 10.47
CA GLY A 113 14.72 8.48 9.37
C GLY A 113 14.99 7.48 8.25
N LYS A 114 16.02 6.65 8.37
CA LYS A 114 16.39 5.70 7.33
C LYS A 114 15.49 4.47 7.35
N PRO A 115 15.25 3.84 6.18
CA PRO A 115 14.43 2.62 6.14
C PRO A 115 15.15 1.47 6.85
N LEU A 116 14.37 0.73 7.64
CA LEU A 116 14.84 -0.46 8.35
C LEU A 116 14.34 -1.73 7.70
N LYS A 117 13.06 -1.72 7.25
CA LYS A 117 12.43 -2.93 6.73
C LYS A 117 11.19 -2.55 5.93
N ILE A 118 10.89 -3.34 4.91
CA ILE A 118 9.62 -3.28 4.19
C ILE A 118 9.00 -4.66 4.23
N ASN A 119 7.75 -4.72 4.68
CA ASN A 119 6.95 -5.95 4.64
C ASN A 119 5.85 -5.79 3.61
N HIS A 120 5.74 -6.73 2.68
CA HIS A 120 4.70 -6.73 1.67
C HIS A 120 3.76 -7.91 1.95
N PHE A 121 2.51 -7.59 2.23
CA PHE A 121 1.47 -8.58 2.52
C PHE A 121 0.55 -8.65 1.31
N GLU A 122 0.73 -9.68 0.51
CA GLU A 122 -0.07 -9.90 -0.68
C GLU A 122 -1.44 -10.44 -0.31
N ASP A 123 -2.48 -9.96 -1.01
CA ASP A 123 -3.85 -10.41 -0.80
C ASP A 123 -4.24 -10.33 0.68
N ALA A 124 -3.92 -9.18 1.28
CA ALA A 124 -4.03 -9.00 2.73
C ALA A 124 -5.48 -8.93 3.22
N PHE A 125 -6.40 -8.49 2.35
CA PHE A 125 -7.83 -8.48 2.65
C PHE A 125 -8.63 -8.49 1.35
N GLY A 126 -9.91 -8.77 1.44
CA GLY A 126 -10.78 -8.82 0.28
C GLY A 126 -12.24 -8.95 0.71
N GLU A 127 -13.07 -9.23 -0.25
CA GLU A 127 -14.49 -9.46 0.01
C GLU A 127 -14.75 -10.85 0.55
#